data_0e27bb4b8e07226a1c3ec5f51ccf4104
#
_entry.id   0e27bb4b8e07226a1c3ec5f51ccf4104
#
_cell.length_a   1.000
_cell.length_b   1.000
_cell.length_c   1.000
_cell.angle_alpha   90.00
_cell.angle_beta   90.00
_cell.angle_gamma   90.00
#
_symmetry.space_group_name_H-M   'P 1'
#
loop_
_entity.id
_entity.type
_entity.pdbx_description
1 polymer ?
#
loop_
_entity_poly.entity_id
_entity_poly.type
_entity_poly.pdbx_seq_one_letter_code
_entity_poly.pdbx_strand_id
1 'polypeptide(L)'
;MPRIDRYLLSQFLQLFGFFALVLVGVYWMNKAVGLFDQLIGDGQSALIFLEFSLLTLPFVIKLVLPVAAFIATVYVTNRMMSESELVVMQATGFSAYRLARPVLYFGLVVGLLMAILGHVLVPASRSALESARATISENITARYLTEGTFTHPAPNVTLYIRDISPQGELLDLFLADNRAPDVRTTYTARKALFARGDAGPKLIMFDGMAQGLDRATQRLAVTRFADFTFDLGALLTAGGSHNRSAAELTTGELLSATPALVAETGATAQSLIFDANARLAEPFLALCVTLVGFGALILGGFSRFGLWRQIVLAIALLVLVQGVNTFSADLGPKVAGGWALAYVAPCLGLGIAWFLLRWAGANRRVQRALA
;
A
#
# COMPACT_ATOMS: atom_id res chain seq x y z
N MET A 1 2.53 -18.98 31.83
CA MET A 1 3.86 -18.45 31.46
C MET A 1 4.71 -18.24 32.72
N PRO A 2 6.00 -18.64 32.76
CA PRO A 2 6.91 -18.28 33.84
C PRO A 2 7.04 -16.77 34.00
N ARG A 3 7.33 -16.30 35.20
CA ARG A 3 7.44 -14.86 35.52
C ARG A 3 8.43 -14.13 34.60
N ILE A 4 9.55 -14.77 34.28
CA ILE A 4 10.59 -14.23 33.40
C ILE A 4 10.06 -14.02 31.99
N ASP A 5 9.34 -14.98 31.41
CA ASP A 5 8.81 -14.85 30.06
C ASP A 5 7.81 -13.70 29.96
N ARG A 6 6.98 -13.51 30.99
CA ARG A 6 6.04 -12.40 31.05
C ARG A 6 6.73 -11.05 31.18
N TYR A 7 7.78 -10.97 31.98
CA TYR A 7 8.60 -9.77 32.12
C TYR A 7 9.23 -9.38 30.77
N LEU A 8 9.92 -10.30 30.15
CA LEU A 8 10.56 -10.07 28.85
C LEU A 8 9.55 -9.67 27.77
N LEU A 9 8.44 -10.39 27.69
CA LEU A 9 7.37 -10.09 26.73
C LEU A 9 6.80 -8.67 26.94
N SER A 10 6.60 -8.25 28.21
CA SER A 10 6.10 -6.90 28.49
C SER A 10 7.07 -5.82 28.04
N GLN A 11 8.39 -6.03 28.18
CA GLN A 11 9.42 -5.10 27.71
C GLN A 11 9.39 -4.96 26.18
N PHE A 12 9.30 -6.09 25.46
CA PHE A 12 9.18 -6.07 24.00
C PHE A 12 7.92 -5.34 23.54
N LEU A 13 6.75 -5.62 24.16
CA LEU A 13 5.48 -5.01 23.78
C LEU A 13 5.44 -3.51 24.07
N GLN A 14 5.98 -3.06 25.22
CA GLN A 14 6.02 -1.63 25.56
C GLN A 14 6.84 -0.82 24.56
N LEU A 15 8.07 -1.29 24.26
CA LEU A 15 8.94 -0.60 23.31
C LEU A 15 8.47 -0.74 21.88
N PHE A 16 7.87 -1.87 21.52
CA PHE A 16 7.20 -2.04 20.23
C PHE A 16 6.08 -1.01 20.05
N GLY A 17 5.21 -0.85 21.05
CA GLY A 17 4.15 0.16 21.02
C GLY A 17 4.69 1.57 20.81
N PHE A 18 5.77 1.92 21.54
CA PHE A 18 6.43 3.21 21.38
C PHE A 18 7.02 3.40 19.96
N PHE A 19 7.83 2.46 19.48
CA PHE A 19 8.44 2.57 18.15
C PHE A 19 7.41 2.52 17.03
N ALA A 20 6.38 1.67 17.17
CA ALA A 20 5.29 1.60 16.20
C ALA A 20 4.56 2.95 16.11
N LEU A 21 4.21 3.58 17.24
CA LEU A 21 3.54 4.87 17.27
C LEU A 21 4.38 5.97 16.62
N VAL A 22 5.68 6.04 16.96
CA VAL A 22 6.58 7.06 16.40
C VAL A 22 6.74 6.87 14.89
N LEU A 23 7.02 5.64 14.44
CA LEU A 23 7.24 5.37 13.02
C LEU A 23 5.96 5.53 12.20
N VAL A 24 4.80 5.07 12.72
CA VAL A 24 3.50 5.30 12.08
C VAL A 24 3.22 6.79 11.99
N GLY A 25 3.47 7.56 13.05
CA GLY A 25 3.26 9.00 13.06
C GLY A 25 4.10 9.72 12.00
N VAL A 26 5.39 9.39 11.91
CA VAL A 26 6.31 9.98 10.91
C VAL A 26 5.88 9.61 9.48
N TYR A 27 5.58 8.33 9.23
CA TYR A 27 5.18 7.89 7.90
C TYR A 27 3.79 8.43 7.50
N TRP A 28 2.86 8.45 8.46
CA TRP A 28 1.53 9.01 8.24
C TRP A 28 1.59 10.52 7.96
N MET A 29 2.41 11.28 8.69
CA MET A 29 2.60 12.71 8.44
C MET A 29 3.10 12.97 7.02
N ASN A 30 4.08 12.19 6.55
CA ASN A 30 4.59 12.30 5.19
C ASN A 30 3.50 11.99 4.13
N LYS A 31 2.64 10.98 4.39
CA LYS A 31 1.49 10.67 3.52
C LYS A 31 0.40 11.72 3.60
N ALA A 32 0.14 12.28 4.80
CA ALA A 32 -0.88 13.30 5.02
C ALA A 32 -0.55 14.59 4.26
N VAL A 33 0.72 15.00 4.19
CA VAL A 33 1.14 16.17 3.39
C VAL A 33 0.78 15.98 1.91
N GLY A 34 1.11 14.83 1.32
CA GLY A 34 0.76 14.57 -0.08
C GLY A 34 -0.76 14.51 -0.34
N LEU A 35 -1.53 13.96 0.61
CA LEU A 35 -3.00 13.95 0.54
C LEU A 35 -3.58 15.37 0.70
N PHE A 36 -2.97 16.18 1.56
CA PHE A 36 -3.38 17.56 1.78
C PHE A 36 -3.22 18.38 0.49
N ASP A 37 -2.06 18.30 -0.15
CA ASP A 37 -1.79 19.01 -1.40
C ASP A 37 -2.78 18.61 -2.51
N GLN A 38 -3.11 17.32 -2.62
CA GLN A 38 -4.07 16.82 -3.61
C GLN A 38 -5.50 17.27 -3.31
N LEU A 39 -5.99 17.07 -2.08
CA LEU A 39 -7.41 17.29 -1.75
C LEU A 39 -7.75 18.76 -1.51
N ILE A 40 -6.88 19.50 -0.83
CA ILE A 40 -7.11 20.93 -0.55
C ILE A 40 -6.80 21.78 -1.79
N GLY A 41 -5.78 21.41 -2.58
CA GLY A 41 -5.53 22.01 -3.89
C GLY A 41 -6.75 21.90 -4.82
N ASP A 42 -7.46 20.77 -4.77
CA ASP A 42 -8.72 20.53 -5.49
C ASP A 42 -9.95 21.15 -4.76
N GLY A 43 -9.75 21.88 -3.65
CA GLY A 43 -10.78 22.59 -2.87
C GLY A 43 -11.75 21.66 -2.14
N GLN A 44 -11.35 20.45 -1.76
CA GLN A 44 -12.14 19.55 -0.93
C GLN A 44 -12.18 20.02 0.54
N SER A 45 -13.20 19.57 1.29
CA SER A 45 -13.34 19.95 2.70
C SER A 45 -12.29 19.23 3.58
N ALA A 46 -11.94 19.87 4.72
CA ALA A 46 -11.05 19.27 5.71
C ALA A 46 -11.59 17.93 6.28
N LEU A 47 -12.90 17.71 6.26
CA LEU A 47 -13.52 16.48 6.72
C LEU A 47 -13.23 15.32 5.77
N ILE A 48 -13.27 15.54 4.46
CA ILE A 48 -12.88 14.57 3.43
C ILE A 48 -11.40 14.23 3.58
N PHE A 49 -10.54 15.23 3.81
CA PHE A 49 -9.12 14.98 4.08
C PHE A 49 -8.92 14.06 5.30
N LEU A 50 -9.66 14.31 6.38
CA LEU A 50 -9.56 13.47 7.59
C LEU A 50 -10.02 12.04 7.32
N GLU A 51 -11.13 11.85 6.60
CA GLU A 51 -11.64 10.53 6.20
C GLU A 51 -10.60 9.75 5.37
N PHE A 52 -10.05 10.35 4.33
CA PHE A 52 -9.01 9.73 3.49
C PHE A 52 -7.76 9.40 4.29
N SER A 53 -7.37 10.30 5.18
CA SER A 53 -6.22 10.12 6.04
C SER A 53 -6.40 8.93 6.99
N LEU A 54 -7.58 8.76 7.59
CA LEU A 54 -7.90 7.62 8.45
C LEU A 54 -7.96 6.31 7.66
N LEU A 55 -8.54 6.32 6.45
CA LEU A 55 -8.61 5.13 5.59
C LEU A 55 -7.23 4.66 5.09
N THR A 56 -6.24 5.53 5.06
CA THR A 56 -4.86 5.13 4.71
C THR A 56 -4.07 4.54 5.87
N LEU A 57 -4.48 4.79 7.13
CA LEU A 57 -3.75 4.34 8.33
C LEU A 57 -3.51 2.83 8.40
N PRO A 58 -4.47 1.92 8.11
CA PRO A 58 -4.24 0.48 8.19
C PRO A 58 -3.09 0.01 7.30
N PHE A 59 -2.97 0.57 6.12
CA PHE A 59 -1.87 0.26 5.21
C PHE A 59 -0.53 0.77 5.76
N VAL A 60 -0.50 1.98 6.31
CA VAL A 60 0.71 2.56 6.93
C VAL A 60 1.16 1.72 8.13
N ILE A 61 0.23 1.35 9.00
CA ILE A 61 0.51 0.49 10.16
C ILE A 61 1.10 -0.84 9.70
N LYS A 62 0.47 -1.51 8.72
CA LYS A 62 0.95 -2.78 8.17
C LYS A 62 2.40 -2.69 7.68
N LEU A 63 2.75 -1.61 6.98
CA LEU A 63 4.10 -1.41 6.44
C LEU A 63 5.15 -1.23 7.54
N VAL A 64 4.81 -0.53 8.61
CA VAL A 64 5.73 -0.13 9.67
C VAL A 64 5.93 -1.22 10.73
N LEU A 65 4.91 -2.04 10.99
CA LEU A 65 4.92 -3.01 12.09
C LEU A 65 6.14 -3.94 12.14
N PRO A 66 6.56 -4.59 11.03
CA PRO A 66 7.72 -5.48 11.06
C PRO A 66 9.01 -4.76 11.45
N VAL A 67 9.18 -3.53 10.97
CA VAL A 67 10.36 -2.70 11.28
C VAL A 67 10.35 -2.27 12.75
N ALA A 68 9.20 -1.83 13.26
CA ALA A 68 9.04 -1.48 14.67
C ALA A 68 9.32 -2.68 15.60
N ALA A 69 8.84 -3.87 15.22
CA ALA A 69 9.08 -5.11 15.97
C ALA A 69 10.57 -5.49 15.98
N PHE A 70 11.24 -5.36 14.84
CA PHE A 70 12.68 -5.59 14.77
C PHE A 70 13.45 -4.61 15.65
N ILE A 71 13.18 -3.30 15.54
CA ILE A 71 13.84 -2.27 16.35
C ILE A 71 13.60 -2.53 17.85
N ALA A 72 12.37 -2.82 18.25
CA ALA A 72 12.04 -3.14 19.62
C ALA A 72 12.83 -4.36 20.13
N THR A 73 12.92 -5.42 19.30
CA THR A 73 13.68 -6.62 19.65
C THR A 73 15.17 -6.32 19.84
N VAL A 74 15.78 -5.62 18.88
CA VAL A 74 17.19 -5.25 18.94
C VAL A 74 17.46 -4.34 20.12
N TYR A 75 16.64 -3.33 20.36
CA TYR A 75 16.81 -2.38 21.45
C TYR A 75 16.70 -3.04 22.83
N VAL A 76 15.61 -3.80 23.07
CA VAL A 76 15.40 -4.51 24.35
C VAL A 76 16.53 -5.49 24.62
N THR A 77 16.90 -6.30 23.62
CA THR A 77 17.97 -7.29 23.76
C THR A 77 19.31 -6.63 24.03
N ASN A 78 19.64 -5.53 23.34
CA ASN A 78 20.86 -4.76 23.58
C ASN A 78 20.88 -4.18 25.00
N ARG A 79 19.76 -3.56 25.44
CA ARG A 79 19.64 -2.99 26.80
C ARG A 79 19.85 -4.06 27.88
N MET A 80 19.17 -5.20 27.77
CA MET A 80 19.28 -6.28 28.73
C MET A 80 20.68 -6.93 28.75
N MET A 81 21.40 -6.92 27.62
CA MET A 81 22.80 -7.35 27.58
C MET A 81 23.70 -6.32 28.29
N SER A 82 23.48 -5.03 28.09
CA SER A 82 24.24 -3.94 28.72
C SER A 82 24.02 -3.87 30.24
N GLU A 83 22.78 -4.10 30.66
CA GLU A 83 22.40 -4.18 32.08
C GLU A 83 22.78 -5.56 32.73
N SER A 84 23.44 -6.43 31.96
CA SER A 84 23.86 -7.78 32.36
C SER A 84 22.74 -8.75 32.74
N GLU A 85 21.47 -8.41 32.56
CA GLU A 85 20.33 -9.28 32.87
C GLU A 85 20.37 -10.58 32.06
N LEU A 86 20.53 -10.48 30.75
CA LEU A 86 20.66 -11.65 29.88
C LEU A 86 21.92 -12.47 30.19
N VAL A 87 23.01 -11.82 30.59
CA VAL A 87 24.26 -12.48 30.98
C VAL A 87 24.06 -13.34 32.23
N VAL A 88 23.39 -12.79 33.26
CA VAL A 88 23.04 -13.52 34.48
C VAL A 88 22.12 -14.70 34.18
N MET A 89 21.07 -14.50 33.41
CA MET A 89 20.19 -15.60 32.98
C MET A 89 20.95 -16.70 32.25
N GLN A 90 21.93 -16.34 31.43
CA GLN A 90 22.78 -17.29 30.74
C GLN A 90 23.73 -18.02 31.71
N ALA A 91 24.27 -17.33 32.72
CA ALA A 91 25.13 -17.92 33.73
C ALA A 91 24.38 -18.94 34.60
N THR A 92 23.10 -18.68 34.91
CA THR A 92 22.21 -19.61 35.63
C THR A 92 21.77 -20.82 34.80
N GLY A 93 22.23 -20.95 33.54
CA GLY A 93 22.02 -22.15 32.73
C GLY A 93 20.90 -22.07 31.69
N PHE A 94 20.27 -20.91 31.50
CA PHE A 94 19.27 -20.77 30.43
C PHE A 94 19.89 -20.95 29.05
N SER A 95 19.33 -21.85 28.26
CA SER A 95 19.75 -22.05 26.87
C SER A 95 19.30 -20.89 25.97
N ALA A 96 19.96 -20.68 24.81
CA ALA A 96 19.58 -19.67 23.83
C ALA A 96 18.12 -19.84 23.38
N TYR A 97 17.68 -21.08 23.19
CA TYR A 97 16.28 -21.39 22.84
C TYR A 97 15.28 -21.03 23.93
N ARG A 98 15.69 -21.20 25.21
CA ARG A 98 14.83 -20.82 26.34
C ARG A 98 14.64 -19.32 26.42
N LEU A 99 15.69 -18.55 26.14
CA LEU A 99 15.66 -17.09 26.09
C LEU A 99 14.94 -16.55 24.83
N ALA A 100 14.92 -17.32 23.75
CA ALA A 100 14.17 -16.96 22.52
C ALA A 100 12.65 -17.14 22.66
N ARG A 101 12.15 -17.90 23.66
CA ARG A 101 10.69 -18.13 23.84
C ARG A 101 9.87 -16.84 23.98
N PRO A 102 10.24 -15.87 24.84
CA PRO A 102 9.50 -14.59 24.91
C PRO A 102 9.50 -13.83 23.59
N VAL A 103 10.60 -13.88 22.83
CA VAL A 103 10.69 -13.26 21.50
C VAL A 103 9.78 -13.97 20.49
N LEU A 104 9.70 -15.30 20.58
CA LEU A 104 8.74 -16.07 19.77
C LEU A 104 7.30 -15.66 20.06
N TYR A 105 6.93 -15.54 21.35
CA TYR A 105 5.58 -15.07 21.73
C TYR A 105 5.33 -13.64 21.25
N PHE A 106 6.32 -12.77 21.37
CA PHE A 106 6.25 -11.41 20.85
C PHE A 106 6.06 -11.41 19.34
N GLY A 107 6.87 -12.16 18.59
CA GLY A 107 6.76 -12.31 17.14
C GLY A 107 5.40 -12.90 16.71
N LEU A 108 4.82 -13.83 17.48
CA LEU A 108 3.48 -14.35 17.23
C LEU A 108 2.39 -13.28 17.43
N VAL A 109 2.51 -12.43 18.45
CA VAL A 109 1.58 -11.30 18.66
C VAL A 109 1.66 -10.33 17.49
N VAL A 110 2.87 -9.96 17.06
CA VAL A 110 3.06 -9.08 15.90
C VAL A 110 2.54 -9.74 14.61
N GLY A 111 2.82 -11.03 14.42
CA GLY A 111 2.31 -11.81 13.29
C GLY A 111 0.77 -11.85 13.26
N LEU A 112 0.11 -12.02 14.40
CA LEU A 112 -1.35 -11.98 14.51
C LEU A 112 -1.89 -10.59 14.12
N LEU A 113 -1.25 -9.51 14.60
CA LEU A 113 -1.62 -8.15 14.20
C LEU A 113 -1.45 -7.94 12.69
N MET A 114 -0.36 -8.45 12.11
CA MET A 114 -0.13 -8.42 10.66
C MET A 114 -1.18 -9.21 9.89
N ALA A 115 -1.60 -10.37 10.40
CA ALA A 115 -2.67 -11.17 9.79
C ALA A 115 -4.00 -10.41 9.78
N ILE A 116 -4.40 -9.81 10.91
CA ILE A 116 -5.64 -9.01 11.00
C ILE A 116 -5.58 -7.82 10.02
N LEU A 117 -4.45 -7.10 10.00
CA LEU A 117 -4.26 -5.98 9.08
C LEU A 117 -4.32 -6.42 7.62
N GLY A 118 -3.57 -7.46 7.25
CA GLY A 118 -3.44 -7.91 5.85
C GLY A 118 -4.70 -8.54 5.28
N HIS A 119 -5.43 -9.32 6.09
CA HIS A 119 -6.60 -10.06 5.61
C HIS A 119 -7.93 -9.32 5.75
N VAL A 120 -8.05 -8.40 6.71
CA VAL A 120 -9.32 -7.74 7.03
C VAL A 120 -9.21 -6.23 6.85
N LEU A 121 -8.31 -5.58 7.57
CA LEU A 121 -8.36 -4.13 7.71
C LEU A 121 -7.88 -3.40 6.45
N VAL A 122 -6.80 -3.85 5.83
CA VAL A 122 -6.26 -3.22 4.61
C VAL A 122 -7.20 -3.39 3.42
N PRO A 123 -7.74 -4.59 3.08
CA PRO A 123 -8.71 -4.71 2.00
C PRO A 123 -9.95 -3.85 2.22
N ALA A 124 -10.53 -3.86 3.44
CA ALA A 124 -11.71 -3.07 3.76
C ALA A 124 -11.46 -1.56 3.64
N SER A 125 -10.32 -1.07 4.17
CA SER A 125 -9.96 0.35 4.07
C SER A 125 -9.65 0.78 2.64
N ARG A 126 -9.02 -0.08 1.83
CA ARG A 126 -8.76 0.20 0.41
C ARG A 126 -10.05 0.29 -0.40
N SER A 127 -10.97 -0.65 -0.22
CA SER A 127 -12.28 -0.62 -0.88
C SER A 127 -13.07 0.65 -0.50
N ALA A 128 -13.11 1.01 0.80
CA ALA A 128 -13.76 2.24 1.25
C ALA A 128 -13.09 3.50 0.67
N LEU A 129 -11.75 3.53 0.61
CA LEU A 129 -11.00 4.65 0.04
C LEU A 129 -11.32 4.86 -1.45
N GLU A 130 -11.37 3.77 -2.24
CA GLU A 130 -11.67 3.88 -3.66
C GLU A 130 -13.15 4.24 -3.90
N SER A 131 -14.07 3.74 -3.08
CA SER A 131 -15.48 4.17 -3.12
C SER A 131 -15.63 5.67 -2.82
N ALA A 132 -14.92 6.17 -1.81
CA ALA A 132 -14.91 7.60 -1.49
C ALA A 132 -14.28 8.43 -2.63
N ARG A 133 -13.22 7.93 -3.27
CA ARG A 133 -12.62 8.57 -4.46
C ARG A 133 -13.58 8.62 -5.64
N ALA A 134 -14.30 7.54 -5.90
CA ALA A 134 -15.31 7.49 -6.97
C ALA A 134 -16.40 8.55 -6.73
N THR A 135 -16.93 8.65 -5.51
CA THR A 135 -17.94 9.66 -5.13
C THR A 135 -17.42 11.08 -5.33
N ILE A 136 -16.16 11.36 -4.97
CA ILE A 136 -15.55 12.66 -5.21
C ILE A 136 -15.39 12.91 -6.70
N SER A 137 -14.92 11.93 -7.47
CA SER A 137 -14.73 12.03 -8.92
C SER A 137 -16.04 12.33 -9.63
N GLU A 138 -17.15 11.73 -9.22
CA GLU A 138 -18.48 12.05 -9.73
C GLU A 138 -18.88 13.52 -9.44
N ASN A 139 -18.54 14.05 -8.26
CA ASN A 139 -18.80 15.45 -7.91
C ASN A 139 -17.83 16.43 -8.59
N ILE A 140 -16.62 16.00 -8.90
CA ILE A 140 -15.60 16.80 -9.60
C ILE A 140 -16.04 17.09 -11.05
N THR A 141 -16.85 16.24 -11.69
CA THR A 141 -17.37 16.51 -13.03
C THR A 141 -18.11 17.86 -13.11
N ALA A 142 -18.80 18.26 -12.05
CA ALA A 142 -19.39 19.58 -11.95
C ALA A 142 -18.37 20.72 -11.72
N ARG A 143 -17.16 20.39 -11.27
CA ARG A 143 -16.08 21.32 -10.93
C ARG A 143 -15.08 21.55 -12.07
N TYR A 144 -14.95 20.62 -13.02
CA TYR A 144 -14.21 20.86 -14.27
C TYR A 144 -14.90 21.89 -15.17
N LEU A 145 -16.09 22.34 -14.79
CA LEU A 145 -16.80 23.45 -15.41
C LEU A 145 -16.28 24.80 -14.86
N THR A 146 -14.97 25.06 -15.01
CA THR A 146 -14.39 26.37 -14.69
C THR A 146 -14.44 27.27 -15.93
N GLU A 147 -15.00 28.47 -15.75
CA GLU A 147 -15.07 29.48 -16.79
C GLU A 147 -13.68 30.03 -17.14
N GLY A 148 -13.47 30.35 -18.41
CA GLY A 148 -12.28 31.05 -18.89
C GLY A 148 -11.00 30.20 -18.95
N THR A 149 -11.05 28.91 -18.64
CA THR A 149 -9.86 28.03 -18.61
C THR A 149 -10.01 26.80 -19.50
N PHE A 150 -8.91 26.35 -20.11
CA PHE A 150 -8.87 25.06 -20.79
C PHE A 150 -8.66 23.92 -19.77
N THR A 151 -9.63 23.03 -19.69
CA THR A 151 -9.57 21.84 -18.84
C THR A 151 -9.44 20.57 -19.67
N HIS A 152 -8.86 19.52 -19.09
CA HIS A 152 -8.66 18.24 -19.76
C HIS A 152 -9.36 17.13 -18.95
N PRO A 153 -10.69 16.95 -19.13
CA PRO A 153 -11.47 15.97 -18.36
C PRO A 153 -11.05 14.51 -18.61
N ALA A 154 -10.40 14.24 -19.73
CA ALA A 154 -9.84 12.93 -20.07
C ALA A 154 -8.59 13.09 -20.95
N PRO A 155 -7.72 12.06 -21.07
CA PRO A 155 -6.61 12.06 -22.02
C PRO A 155 -7.12 12.34 -23.44
N ASN A 156 -6.46 13.26 -24.13
CA ASN A 156 -6.81 13.69 -25.50
C ASN A 156 -8.18 14.36 -25.66
N VAL A 157 -8.80 14.82 -24.56
CA VAL A 157 -10.02 15.64 -24.58
C VAL A 157 -9.74 16.99 -23.95
N THR A 158 -10.09 18.06 -24.65
CA THR A 158 -9.93 19.42 -24.17
C THR A 158 -11.30 20.11 -24.14
N LEU A 159 -11.65 20.68 -23.00
CA LEU A 159 -12.89 21.42 -22.76
C LEU A 159 -12.55 22.87 -22.41
N TYR A 160 -13.27 23.80 -22.99
CA TYR A 160 -13.21 25.21 -22.64
C TYR A 160 -14.64 25.76 -22.55
N ILE A 161 -14.92 26.54 -21.51
CA ILE A 161 -16.19 27.20 -21.26
C ILE A 161 -15.87 28.67 -21.05
N ARG A 162 -16.49 29.55 -21.85
CA ARG A 162 -16.21 30.98 -21.71
C ARG A 162 -16.81 31.56 -20.42
N ASP A 163 -18.08 31.24 -20.14
CA ASP A 163 -18.83 31.78 -19.03
C ASP A 163 -19.90 30.79 -18.54
N ILE A 164 -20.27 30.87 -17.28
CA ILE A 164 -21.31 30.03 -16.67
C ILE A 164 -22.40 30.96 -16.12
N SER A 165 -23.61 30.86 -16.65
CA SER A 165 -24.73 31.68 -16.21
C SER A 165 -25.11 31.33 -14.74
N PRO A 166 -25.79 32.28 -14.03
CA PRO A 166 -26.29 31.99 -12.67
C PRO A 166 -27.27 30.82 -12.59
N GLN A 167 -27.84 30.42 -13.74
CA GLN A 167 -28.75 29.28 -13.87
C GLN A 167 -28.00 27.96 -14.14
N GLY A 168 -26.64 27.97 -14.24
CA GLY A 168 -25.80 26.80 -14.50
C GLY A 168 -25.69 26.44 -15.99
N GLU A 169 -26.05 27.37 -16.90
CA GLU A 169 -25.90 27.20 -18.34
C GLU A 169 -24.43 27.52 -18.73
N LEU A 170 -23.82 26.65 -19.54
CA LEU A 170 -22.48 26.84 -20.05
C LEU A 170 -22.58 27.64 -21.36
N LEU A 171 -21.89 28.77 -21.45
CA LEU A 171 -21.92 29.67 -22.59
C LEU A 171 -20.61 29.55 -23.40
N ASP A 172 -20.75 29.53 -24.74
CA ASP A 172 -19.67 29.40 -25.72
C ASP A 172 -18.68 28.30 -25.39
N LEU A 173 -19.21 27.09 -25.45
CA LEU A 173 -18.48 25.86 -25.16
C LEU A 173 -17.64 25.44 -26.38
N PHE A 174 -16.42 25.01 -26.10
CA PHE A 174 -15.52 24.35 -27.04
C PHE A 174 -15.08 23.02 -26.45
N LEU A 175 -15.26 21.92 -27.20
CA LEU A 175 -14.85 20.57 -26.83
C LEU A 175 -14.08 19.95 -27.99
N ALA A 176 -12.80 19.63 -27.77
CA ALA A 176 -12.00 18.90 -28.75
C ALA A 176 -11.78 17.46 -28.28
N ASP A 177 -12.20 16.51 -29.09
CA ASP A 177 -12.03 15.07 -28.88
C ASP A 177 -11.00 14.52 -29.89
N ASN A 178 -9.82 14.17 -29.37
CA ASN A 178 -8.70 13.62 -30.13
C ASN A 178 -8.43 12.15 -29.80
N ARG A 179 -9.39 11.42 -29.22
CA ARG A 179 -9.23 10.01 -28.83
C ARG A 179 -9.16 9.07 -30.02
N ALA A 180 -9.90 9.37 -31.07
CA ALA A 180 -9.80 8.60 -32.32
C ALA A 180 -8.48 8.94 -33.04
N PRO A 181 -7.66 7.94 -33.43
CA PRO A 181 -6.36 8.18 -34.08
C PRO A 181 -6.52 8.83 -35.46
N ASP A 182 -7.59 8.51 -36.17
CA ASP A 182 -7.81 8.89 -37.57
C ASP A 182 -8.59 10.20 -37.75
N VAL A 183 -9.44 10.54 -36.78
CA VAL A 183 -10.34 11.70 -36.88
C VAL A 183 -10.25 12.56 -35.62
N ARG A 184 -9.97 13.85 -35.84
CA ARG A 184 -10.07 14.86 -34.78
C ARG A 184 -11.43 15.50 -34.84
N THR A 185 -12.25 15.40 -33.78
CA THR A 185 -13.57 16.01 -33.74
C THR A 185 -13.59 17.18 -32.78
N THR A 186 -14.04 18.34 -33.26
CA THR A 186 -14.19 19.53 -32.41
C THR A 186 -15.65 19.95 -32.42
N TYR A 187 -16.22 20.12 -31.25
CA TYR A 187 -17.57 20.60 -31.04
C TYR A 187 -17.52 22.03 -30.48
N THR A 188 -18.34 22.89 -31.04
CA THR A 188 -18.58 24.24 -30.50
C THR A 188 -20.08 24.45 -30.37
N ALA A 189 -20.50 25.06 -29.25
CA ALA A 189 -21.90 25.34 -29.01
C ALA A 189 -22.06 26.69 -28.30
N ARG A 190 -23.10 27.46 -28.67
CA ARG A 190 -23.41 28.74 -28.06
C ARG A 190 -23.83 28.55 -26.60
N LYS A 191 -24.57 27.46 -26.32
CA LYS A 191 -25.08 27.12 -25.00
C LYS A 191 -24.98 25.62 -24.79
N ALA A 192 -24.67 25.21 -23.55
CA ALA A 192 -24.78 23.83 -23.17
C ALA A 192 -25.34 23.69 -21.75
N LEU A 193 -25.96 22.52 -21.50
CA LEU A 193 -26.48 22.14 -20.18
C LEU A 193 -25.81 20.84 -19.75
N PHE A 194 -25.46 20.79 -18.51
CA PHE A 194 -25.00 19.56 -17.88
C PHE A 194 -26.21 18.81 -17.30
N ALA A 195 -26.48 17.62 -17.82
CA ALA A 195 -27.56 16.77 -17.35
C ALA A 195 -27.00 15.47 -16.76
N ARG A 196 -27.56 15.00 -15.66
CA ARG A 196 -27.32 13.65 -15.14
C ARG A 196 -28.38 12.71 -15.70
N GLY A 197 -27.95 11.69 -16.44
CA GLY A 197 -28.80 10.60 -16.88
C GLY A 197 -28.43 9.29 -16.16
N ASP A 198 -29.30 8.28 -16.24
CA ASP A 198 -29.10 6.96 -15.62
C ASP A 198 -27.81 6.26 -16.09
N ALA A 199 -27.31 6.60 -17.30
CA ALA A 199 -26.09 6.06 -17.88
C ALA A 199 -24.84 6.94 -17.64
N GLY A 200 -24.93 7.98 -16.80
CA GLY A 200 -23.84 8.90 -16.50
C GLY A 200 -24.10 10.36 -16.93
N PRO A 201 -23.12 11.23 -16.73
CA PRO A 201 -23.26 12.66 -17.02
C PRO A 201 -23.27 12.89 -18.55
N LYS A 202 -24.19 13.75 -18.99
CA LYS A 202 -24.37 14.13 -20.39
C LYS A 202 -24.23 15.64 -20.55
N LEU A 203 -23.65 16.07 -21.65
CA LEU A 203 -23.54 17.46 -22.05
C LEU A 203 -24.50 17.71 -23.22
N ILE A 204 -25.56 18.44 -22.99
CA ILE A 204 -26.53 18.79 -24.02
C ILE A 204 -26.14 20.15 -24.58
N MET A 205 -25.70 20.19 -25.83
CA MET A 205 -25.24 21.37 -26.55
C MET A 205 -26.34 21.90 -27.45
N PHE A 206 -26.50 23.22 -27.51
CA PHE A 206 -27.47 23.90 -28.34
C PHE A 206 -26.79 24.90 -29.26
N ASP A 207 -27.37 25.08 -30.48
CA ASP A 207 -26.92 26.01 -31.52
C ASP A 207 -25.39 25.86 -31.78
N GLY A 208 -24.99 24.70 -32.23
CA GLY A 208 -23.59 24.38 -32.36
C GLY A 208 -23.18 23.79 -33.70
N MET A 209 -21.90 23.45 -33.78
CA MET A 209 -21.33 22.71 -34.93
C MET A 209 -20.34 21.67 -34.46
N ALA A 210 -20.29 20.58 -35.17
CA ALA A 210 -19.25 19.53 -35.07
C ALA A 210 -18.35 19.62 -36.30
N GLN A 211 -17.05 19.68 -36.08
CA GLN A 211 -16.02 19.72 -37.12
C GLN A 211 -15.17 18.47 -37.00
N GLY A 212 -15.23 17.59 -37.99
CA GLY A 212 -14.42 16.37 -38.07
C GLY A 212 -13.31 16.54 -39.09
N LEU A 213 -12.04 16.48 -38.64
CA LEU A 213 -10.88 16.49 -39.53
C LEU A 213 -10.33 15.07 -39.64
N ASP A 214 -10.45 14.48 -40.82
CA ASP A 214 -9.78 13.23 -41.17
C ASP A 214 -8.30 13.50 -41.40
N ARG A 215 -7.44 12.85 -40.64
CA ARG A 215 -5.99 13.07 -40.67
C ARG A 215 -5.32 12.46 -41.90
N ALA A 216 -5.86 11.38 -42.42
CA ALA A 216 -5.29 10.70 -43.61
C ALA A 216 -5.61 11.46 -44.91
N THR A 217 -6.86 11.92 -45.05
CA THR A 217 -7.34 12.59 -46.28
C THR A 217 -7.28 14.11 -46.18
N GLN A 218 -6.97 14.68 -45.01
CA GLN A 218 -7.01 16.13 -44.71
C GLN A 218 -8.36 16.79 -45.06
N ARG A 219 -9.45 16.00 -45.05
CA ARG A 219 -10.80 16.50 -45.33
C ARG A 219 -11.45 16.96 -44.04
N LEU A 220 -12.04 18.16 -44.11
CA LEU A 220 -12.84 18.74 -43.06
C LEU A 220 -14.32 18.52 -43.36
N ALA A 221 -15.03 17.83 -42.46
CA ALA A 221 -16.49 17.74 -42.45
C ALA A 221 -17.04 18.68 -41.39
N VAL A 222 -18.06 19.47 -41.74
CA VAL A 222 -18.70 20.39 -40.79
C VAL A 222 -20.20 20.08 -40.78
N THR A 223 -20.71 19.75 -39.59
CA THR A 223 -22.13 19.47 -39.36
C THR A 223 -22.66 20.49 -38.33
N ARG A 224 -23.71 21.20 -38.68
CA ARG A 224 -24.41 22.08 -37.72
C ARG A 224 -25.58 21.34 -37.11
N PHE A 225 -25.81 21.60 -35.81
CA PHE A 225 -26.91 21.01 -35.07
C PHE A 225 -27.67 22.09 -34.28
N ALA A 226 -28.95 21.89 -34.13
CA ALA A 226 -29.79 22.70 -33.24
C ALA A 226 -29.60 22.25 -31.80
N ASP A 227 -29.59 20.93 -31.57
CA ASP A 227 -29.26 20.28 -30.30
C ASP A 227 -28.39 19.03 -30.57
N PHE A 228 -27.48 18.76 -29.66
CA PHE A 228 -26.62 17.57 -29.70
C PHE A 228 -26.27 17.14 -28.27
N THR A 229 -26.46 15.86 -27.97
CA THR A 229 -26.10 15.30 -26.68
C THR A 229 -24.76 14.55 -26.77
N PHE A 230 -23.79 15.05 -26.05
CA PHE A 230 -22.49 14.40 -25.89
C PHE A 230 -22.44 13.62 -24.59
N ASP A 231 -22.12 12.34 -24.67
CA ASP A 231 -22.01 11.47 -23.50
C ASP A 231 -20.65 11.65 -22.83
N LEU A 232 -20.65 12.38 -21.71
CA LEU A 232 -19.48 12.54 -20.85
C LEU A 232 -19.21 11.27 -20.03
N GLY A 233 -20.22 10.44 -19.77
CA GLY A 233 -20.06 9.16 -19.09
C GLY A 233 -19.11 8.23 -19.87
N ALA A 234 -19.21 8.21 -21.20
CA ALA A 234 -18.28 7.49 -22.07
C ALA A 234 -16.84 8.07 -22.03
N LEU A 235 -16.66 9.34 -21.66
CA LEU A 235 -15.34 9.92 -21.39
C LEU A 235 -14.79 9.50 -20.02
N LEU A 236 -15.66 9.49 -19.03
CA LEU A 236 -15.31 9.16 -17.66
C LEU A 236 -15.14 7.65 -17.47
N THR A 237 -15.95 6.84 -18.18
CA THR A 237 -15.80 5.37 -18.21
C THR A 237 -14.63 4.90 -19.09
N ALA A 238 -14.25 5.64 -20.12
CA ALA A 238 -12.99 5.38 -20.85
C ALA A 238 -11.73 5.73 -20.02
N GLY A 239 -11.90 6.55 -18.96
CA GLY A 239 -10.88 6.85 -17.95
C GLY A 239 -11.04 6.07 -16.64
N GLY A 240 -12.12 5.27 -16.48
CA GLY A 240 -12.38 4.58 -15.24
C GLY A 240 -13.69 3.80 -15.21
N SER A 241 -13.78 2.65 -15.87
CA SER A 241 -14.37 1.54 -15.17
C SER A 241 -13.49 1.40 -13.93
N HIS A 242 -14.05 1.59 -12.74
CA HIS A 242 -13.33 1.34 -11.49
C HIS A 242 -12.95 -0.14 -11.44
N ASN A 243 -11.84 -0.48 -12.09
CA ASN A 243 -11.28 -1.82 -12.02
C ASN A 243 -10.75 -1.97 -10.60
N ARG A 244 -11.45 -2.76 -9.78
CA ARG A 244 -10.97 -3.06 -8.43
C ARG A 244 -9.51 -3.51 -8.50
N SER A 245 -8.66 -2.89 -7.72
CA SER A 245 -7.26 -3.31 -7.63
C SER A 245 -7.13 -4.59 -6.80
N ALA A 246 -6.08 -5.38 -7.04
CA ALA A 246 -5.79 -6.57 -6.23
C ALA A 246 -5.69 -6.25 -4.72
N ALA A 247 -5.36 -5.00 -4.36
CA ALA A 247 -5.28 -4.56 -2.98
C ALA A 247 -6.64 -4.44 -2.27
N GLU A 248 -7.73 -4.28 -3.02
CA GLU A 248 -9.11 -4.19 -2.50
C GLU A 248 -9.76 -5.56 -2.31
N LEU A 249 -9.26 -6.57 -3.03
CA LEU A 249 -9.80 -7.92 -2.98
C LEU A 249 -9.49 -8.57 -1.63
N THR A 250 -10.44 -9.34 -1.13
CA THR A 250 -10.22 -10.22 0.03
C THR A 250 -9.24 -11.34 -0.33
N THR A 251 -8.58 -11.92 0.67
CA THR A 251 -7.66 -13.04 0.42
C THR A 251 -8.34 -14.24 -0.20
N GLY A 252 -9.63 -14.48 0.11
CA GLY A 252 -10.43 -15.56 -0.49
C GLY A 252 -10.70 -15.32 -1.98
N GLU A 253 -11.04 -14.08 -2.37
CA GLU A 253 -11.22 -13.69 -3.78
C GLU A 253 -9.91 -13.84 -4.56
N LEU A 254 -8.78 -13.38 -4.00
CA LEU A 254 -7.46 -13.52 -4.61
C LEU A 254 -7.06 -14.99 -4.85
N LEU A 255 -7.35 -15.89 -3.91
CA LEU A 255 -7.08 -17.33 -4.05
C LEU A 255 -7.94 -17.97 -5.13
N SER A 256 -9.19 -17.53 -5.29
CA SER A 256 -10.11 -18.07 -6.31
C SER A 256 -9.69 -17.71 -7.73
N ALA A 257 -9.05 -16.55 -7.94
CA ALA A 257 -8.54 -15.99 -9.20
C ALA A 257 -9.45 -16.29 -10.41
N THR A 258 -10.77 -16.08 -10.24
CA THR A 258 -11.75 -16.40 -11.28
C THR A 258 -11.54 -15.56 -12.55
N PRO A 259 -11.92 -16.07 -13.75
CA PRO A 259 -11.80 -15.29 -14.99
C PRO A 259 -12.52 -13.94 -14.92
N ALA A 260 -13.62 -13.84 -14.18
CA ALA A 260 -14.35 -12.59 -13.95
C ALA A 260 -13.49 -11.58 -13.17
N LEU A 261 -12.81 -12.00 -12.09
CA LEU A 261 -11.92 -11.16 -11.31
C LEU A 261 -10.68 -10.73 -12.10
N VAL A 262 -10.14 -11.61 -12.94
CA VAL A 262 -9.04 -11.29 -13.85
C VAL A 262 -9.45 -10.20 -14.84
N ALA A 263 -10.65 -10.29 -15.42
CA ALA A 263 -11.18 -9.27 -16.31
C ALA A 263 -11.48 -7.95 -15.58
N GLU A 264 -12.03 -8.02 -14.35
CA GLU A 264 -12.34 -6.86 -13.53
C GLU A 264 -11.08 -6.10 -13.07
N THR A 265 -10.04 -6.82 -12.64
CA THR A 265 -8.81 -6.22 -12.10
C THR A 265 -7.79 -5.88 -13.18
N GLY A 266 -7.89 -6.46 -14.37
CA GLY A 266 -6.85 -6.40 -15.41
C GLY A 266 -5.54 -7.10 -15.02
N ALA A 267 -5.52 -7.78 -13.88
CA ALA A 267 -4.36 -8.53 -13.38
C ALA A 267 -4.34 -9.96 -13.92
N THR A 268 -3.19 -10.61 -13.93
CA THR A 268 -3.12 -12.03 -14.28
C THR A 268 -3.56 -12.92 -13.13
N ALA A 269 -4.12 -14.11 -13.41
CA ALA A 269 -4.48 -15.07 -12.36
C ALA A 269 -3.26 -15.43 -11.49
N GLN A 270 -2.07 -15.47 -12.07
CA GLN A 270 -0.82 -15.76 -11.35
C GLN A 270 -0.46 -14.65 -10.34
N SER A 271 -0.63 -13.37 -10.72
CA SER A 271 -0.38 -12.26 -9.80
C SER A 271 -1.39 -12.25 -8.65
N LEU A 272 -2.67 -12.53 -8.89
CA LEU A 272 -3.69 -12.61 -7.85
C LEU A 272 -3.38 -13.72 -6.85
N ILE A 273 -3.02 -14.92 -7.33
CA ILE A 273 -2.64 -16.05 -6.47
C ILE A 273 -1.36 -15.74 -5.70
N PHE A 274 -0.38 -15.07 -6.33
CA PHE A 274 0.84 -14.63 -5.64
C PHE A 274 0.52 -13.66 -4.51
N ASP A 275 -0.30 -12.63 -4.75
CA ASP A 275 -0.69 -11.63 -3.75
C ASP A 275 -1.41 -12.27 -2.55
N ALA A 276 -2.28 -13.26 -2.81
CA ALA A 276 -2.92 -14.02 -1.74
C ALA A 276 -1.89 -14.75 -0.84
N ASN A 277 -0.95 -15.45 -1.46
CA ASN A 277 0.09 -16.18 -0.74
C ASN A 277 1.08 -15.24 -0.05
N ALA A 278 1.39 -14.10 -0.64
CA ALA A 278 2.21 -13.07 -0.02
C ALA A 278 1.56 -12.55 1.28
N ARG A 279 0.23 -12.27 1.26
CA ARG A 279 -0.52 -11.89 2.47
C ARG A 279 -0.49 -12.98 3.56
N LEU A 280 -0.55 -14.25 3.17
CA LEU A 280 -0.42 -15.37 4.12
C LEU A 280 1.00 -15.51 4.67
N ALA A 281 2.02 -15.17 3.90
CA ALA A 281 3.42 -15.25 4.28
C ALA A 281 3.89 -14.08 5.18
N GLU A 282 3.29 -12.90 5.07
CA GLU A 282 3.64 -11.68 5.83
C GLU A 282 3.67 -11.85 7.37
N PRO A 283 2.71 -12.52 8.02
CA PRO A 283 2.77 -12.78 9.47
C PRO A 283 4.00 -13.57 9.89
N PHE A 284 4.43 -14.53 9.07
CA PHE A 284 5.64 -15.32 9.32
C PHE A 284 6.91 -14.49 9.10
N LEU A 285 6.89 -13.53 8.17
CA LEU A 285 7.97 -12.59 7.98
C LEU A 285 8.18 -11.71 9.23
N ALA A 286 7.10 -11.22 9.84
CA ALA A 286 7.15 -10.45 11.08
C ALA A 286 7.74 -11.28 12.23
N LEU A 287 7.36 -12.55 12.34
CA LEU A 287 7.92 -13.48 13.31
C LEU A 287 9.43 -13.71 13.08
N CYS A 288 9.85 -13.95 11.84
CA CYS A 288 11.24 -14.26 11.55
C CYS A 288 12.18 -13.06 11.80
N VAL A 289 11.77 -11.83 11.49
CA VAL A 289 12.62 -10.63 11.71
C VAL A 289 12.87 -10.38 13.20
N THR A 290 11.91 -10.67 14.09
CA THR A 290 12.12 -10.57 15.53
C THR A 290 13.12 -11.62 16.02
N LEU A 291 12.99 -12.87 15.57
CA LEU A 291 13.89 -13.95 15.95
C LEU A 291 15.31 -13.76 15.39
N VAL A 292 15.45 -13.26 14.16
CA VAL A 292 16.74 -12.89 13.56
C VAL A 292 17.43 -11.79 14.34
N GLY A 293 16.69 -10.72 14.69
CA GLY A 293 17.21 -9.62 15.50
C GLY A 293 17.75 -10.09 16.84
N PHE A 294 16.96 -10.89 17.56
CA PHE A 294 17.39 -11.49 18.83
C PHE A 294 18.58 -12.45 18.67
N GLY A 295 18.51 -13.34 17.68
CA GLY A 295 19.57 -14.35 17.42
C GLY A 295 20.92 -13.70 17.10
N ALA A 296 20.92 -12.64 16.32
CA ALA A 296 22.13 -11.89 15.98
C ALA A 296 22.79 -11.24 17.20
N LEU A 297 22.00 -10.66 18.11
CA LEU A 297 22.55 -10.03 19.30
C LEU A 297 23.05 -11.04 20.33
N ILE A 298 22.35 -12.17 20.51
CA ILE A 298 22.73 -13.19 21.49
C ILE A 298 23.98 -13.97 21.08
N LEU A 299 24.36 -13.92 19.82
CA LEU A 299 25.56 -14.54 19.27
C LEU A 299 26.84 -13.91 19.83
N GLY A 300 26.81 -12.60 20.11
CA GLY A 300 27.90 -11.85 20.71
C GLY A 300 28.03 -12.17 22.21
N GLY A 301 29.23 -12.49 22.66
CA GLY A 301 29.53 -12.51 24.10
C GLY A 301 29.45 -11.11 24.72
N PHE A 302 29.50 -11.01 26.06
CA PHE A 302 29.59 -9.73 26.77
C PHE A 302 30.80 -8.92 26.25
N SER A 303 30.55 -7.69 25.77
CA SER A 303 31.59 -6.78 25.30
C SER A 303 31.48 -5.45 26.02
N ARG A 304 32.59 -4.98 26.59
CA ARG A 304 32.69 -3.65 27.21
C ARG A 304 32.52 -2.51 26.20
N PHE A 305 32.75 -2.76 24.91
CA PHE A 305 32.62 -1.81 23.82
C PHE A 305 31.22 -1.79 23.19
N GLY A 306 30.22 -2.43 23.83
CA GLY A 306 28.86 -2.53 23.33
C GLY A 306 28.69 -3.58 22.22
N LEU A 307 27.46 -3.73 21.73
CA LEU A 307 27.06 -4.75 20.75
C LEU A 307 26.93 -4.18 19.33
N TRP A 308 27.63 -3.09 19.00
CA TRP A 308 27.48 -2.41 17.71
C TRP A 308 27.67 -3.33 16.49
N ARG A 309 28.65 -4.27 16.56
CA ARG A 309 28.90 -5.26 15.50
C ARG A 309 27.72 -6.20 15.29
N GLN A 310 27.10 -6.64 16.39
CA GLN A 310 25.91 -7.50 16.37
C GLN A 310 24.67 -6.75 15.87
N ILE A 311 24.54 -5.46 16.21
CA ILE A 311 23.48 -4.61 15.68
C ILE A 311 23.65 -4.43 14.17
N VAL A 312 24.85 -4.15 13.68
CA VAL A 312 25.14 -4.08 12.25
C VAL A 312 24.83 -5.41 11.55
N LEU A 313 25.22 -6.55 12.17
CA LEU A 313 24.88 -7.87 11.64
C LEU A 313 23.36 -8.07 11.60
N ALA A 314 22.64 -7.71 12.65
CA ALA A 314 21.18 -7.83 12.70
C ALA A 314 20.51 -6.99 11.58
N ILE A 315 20.97 -5.76 11.37
CA ILE A 315 20.49 -4.88 10.29
C ILE A 315 20.82 -5.50 8.92
N ALA A 316 22.04 -6.00 8.71
CA ALA A 316 22.44 -6.64 7.46
C ALA A 316 21.57 -7.86 7.15
N LEU A 317 21.26 -8.69 8.16
CA LEU A 317 20.39 -9.85 8.02
C LEU A 317 18.93 -9.44 7.74
N LEU A 318 18.44 -8.36 8.39
CA LEU A 318 17.12 -7.79 8.07
C LEU A 318 17.06 -7.34 6.61
N VAL A 319 18.07 -6.60 6.15
CA VAL A 319 18.16 -6.13 4.76
C VAL A 319 18.22 -7.31 3.78
N LEU A 320 18.96 -8.35 4.12
CA LEU A 320 19.01 -9.58 3.31
C LEU A 320 17.62 -10.24 3.19
N VAL A 321 16.94 -10.48 4.32
CA VAL A 321 15.61 -11.10 4.33
C VAL A 321 14.60 -10.22 3.57
N GLN A 322 14.64 -8.91 3.80
CA GLN A 322 13.75 -7.98 3.11
C GLN A 322 14.06 -7.86 1.61
N GLY A 323 15.35 -7.92 1.24
CA GLY A 323 15.78 -7.95 -0.16
C GLY A 323 15.27 -9.20 -0.89
N VAL A 324 15.35 -10.37 -0.25
CA VAL A 324 14.78 -11.61 -0.78
C VAL A 324 13.26 -11.52 -0.89
N ASN A 325 12.58 -10.91 0.09
CA ASN A 325 11.13 -10.70 0.05
C ASN A 325 10.74 -9.79 -1.14
N THR A 326 11.44 -8.68 -1.35
CA THR A 326 11.20 -7.76 -2.46
C THR A 326 11.49 -8.43 -3.81
N PHE A 327 12.59 -9.18 -3.92
CA PHE A 327 12.92 -9.93 -5.12
C PHE A 327 11.86 -11.00 -5.45
N SER A 328 11.37 -11.71 -4.42
CA SER A 328 10.28 -12.68 -4.57
C SER A 328 8.98 -12.02 -5.02
N ALA A 329 8.67 -10.82 -4.50
CA ALA A 329 7.50 -10.06 -4.87
C ALA A 329 7.54 -9.55 -6.33
N ASP A 330 8.73 -9.23 -6.83
CA ASP A 330 8.90 -8.81 -8.24
C ASP A 330 8.87 -10.00 -9.23
N LEU A 331 9.44 -11.13 -8.85
CA LEU A 331 9.54 -12.30 -9.72
C LEU A 331 8.30 -13.20 -9.67
N GLY A 332 7.70 -13.36 -8.48
CA GLY A 332 6.60 -14.30 -8.24
C GLY A 332 5.40 -14.15 -9.17
N PRO A 333 4.89 -12.93 -9.42
CA PRO A 333 3.78 -12.71 -10.35
C PRO A 333 4.08 -13.07 -11.81
N LYS A 334 5.36 -13.14 -12.19
CA LYS A 334 5.82 -13.32 -13.58
C LYS A 334 6.08 -14.80 -13.94
N VAL A 335 6.19 -15.68 -12.94
CA VAL A 335 6.60 -17.08 -13.14
C VAL A 335 5.44 -18.04 -12.84
N ALA A 336 5.25 -19.04 -13.67
CA ALA A 336 4.27 -20.10 -13.41
C ALA A 336 4.64 -20.86 -12.10
N GLY A 337 3.68 -20.96 -11.17
CA GLY A 337 3.94 -21.52 -9.83
C GLY A 337 4.70 -20.59 -8.88
N GLY A 338 4.88 -19.32 -9.24
CA GLY A 338 5.64 -18.35 -8.47
C GLY A 338 5.05 -17.99 -7.09
N TRP A 339 3.82 -18.45 -6.77
CA TRP A 339 3.21 -18.28 -5.44
C TRP A 339 4.10 -18.84 -4.31
N ALA A 340 4.86 -19.90 -4.57
CA ALA A 340 5.78 -20.50 -3.59
C ALA A 340 6.92 -19.54 -3.20
N LEU A 341 7.30 -18.59 -4.08
CA LEU A 341 8.34 -17.60 -3.80
C LEU A 341 7.95 -16.67 -2.64
N ALA A 342 6.65 -16.48 -2.37
CA ALA A 342 6.18 -15.70 -1.22
C ALA A 342 6.68 -16.23 0.13
N TYR A 343 6.94 -17.53 0.23
CA TYR A 343 7.40 -18.19 1.47
C TYR A 343 8.92 -18.28 1.58
N VAL A 344 9.67 -17.96 0.54
CA VAL A 344 11.15 -18.07 0.54
C VAL A 344 11.77 -17.16 1.59
N ALA A 345 11.35 -15.92 1.68
CA ALA A 345 11.89 -14.96 2.65
C ALA A 345 11.58 -15.34 4.12
N PRO A 346 10.34 -15.70 4.51
CA PRO A 346 10.06 -16.23 5.85
C PRO A 346 10.83 -17.50 6.18
N CYS A 347 10.92 -18.46 5.26
CA CYS A 347 11.66 -19.70 5.47
C CYS A 347 13.17 -19.45 5.65
N LEU A 348 13.75 -18.59 4.81
CA LEU A 348 15.15 -18.17 4.93
C LEU A 348 15.39 -17.50 6.29
N GLY A 349 14.53 -16.55 6.69
CA GLY A 349 14.66 -15.84 7.96
C GLY A 349 14.55 -16.76 9.17
N LEU A 350 13.61 -17.71 9.17
CA LEU A 350 13.51 -18.73 10.23
C LEU A 350 14.74 -19.66 10.24
N GLY A 351 15.25 -20.03 9.08
CA GLY A 351 16.50 -20.82 8.95
C GLY A 351 17.70 -20.08 9.53
N ILE A 352 17.84 -18.78 9.21
CA ILE A 352 18.88 -17.91 9.77
C ILE A 352 18.74 -17.84 11.31
N ALA A 353 17.52 -17.56 11.81
CA ALA A 353 17.25 -17.46 13.24
C ALA A 353 17.61 -18.76 13.98
N TRP A 354 17.20 -19.92 13.42
CA TRP A 354 17.55 -21.23 13.96
C TRP A 354 19.05 -21.45 13.99
N PHE A 355 19.77 -21.14 12.91
CA PHE A 355 21.22 -21.26 12.82
C PHE A 355 21.93 -20.39 13.87
N LEU A 356 21.54 -19.13 14.02
CA LEU A 356 22.10 -18.19 14.99
C LEU A 356 21.89 -18.69 16.42
N LEU A 357 20.69 -19.16 16.76
CA LEU A 357 20.38 -19.70 18.09
C LEU A 357 21.15 -20.99 18.39
N ARG A 358 21.31 -21.87 17.39
CA ARG A 358 22.11 -23.09 17.52
C ARG A 358 23.58 -22.75 17.76
N TRP A 359 24.13 -21.82 16.99
CA TRP A 359 25.54 -21.41 17.14
C TRP A 359 25.79 -20.71 18.46
N ALA A 360 24.92 -19.82 18.90
CA ALA A 360 24.99 -19.21 20.23
C ALA A 360 24.98 -20.26 21.35
N GLY A 361 24.23 -21.34 21.18
CA GLY A 361 24.21 -22.46 22.14
C GLY A 361 25.51 -23.32 22.12
N ALA A 362 26.10 -23.54 20.95
CA ALA A 362 27.33 -24.33 20.78
C ALA A 362 28.56 -23.64 21.38
N ASN A 363 28.78 -22.37 21.05
CA ASN A 363 29.92 -21.57 21.58
C ASN A 363 29.98 -21.55 23.09
N ARG A 364 28.84 -21.54 23.78
CA ARG A 364 28.78 -21.57 25.26
C ARG A 364 29.12 -22.91 25.86
N ARG A 365 28.81 -24.02 25.19
CA ARG A 365 29.21 -25.34 25.64
C ARG A 365 30.74 -25.52 25.62
N VAL A 366 31.40 -24.99 24.58
CA VAL A 366 32.85 -24.97 24.47
C VAL A 366 33.48 -24.10 25.56
N GLN A 367 32.97 -22.91 25.82
CA GLN A 367 33.45 -22.01 26.89
C GLN A 367 33.30 -22.63 28.30
N ARG A 368 32.21 -23.36 28.57
CA ARG A 368 32.01 -24.10 29.84
C ARG A 368 32.89 -25.32 29.99
N ALA A 369 33.31 -25.94 28.89
CA ALA A 369 34.22 -27.06 28.94
C ALA A 369 35.69 -26.66 29.10
N LEU A 370 36.02 -25.38 28.84
CA LEU A 370 37.36 -24.81 28.98
C LEU A 370 37.55 -24.02 30.31
N ALA A 371 36.45 -23.72 31.04
CA ALA A 371 36.45 -23.09 32.35
C ALA A 371 36.29 -24.14 33.47
#